data_b538601ee49559948ab910e219bac8d2
#
_entry.id   b538601ee49559948ab910e219bac8d2
#
_cell.length_a   1.000
_cell.length_b   1.000
_cell.length_c   1.000
_cell.angle_alpha   90.00
_cell.angle_beta   90.00
_cell.angle_gamma   90.00
#
_symmetry.space_group_name_H-M   'P 1'
#
loop_
_entity.id
_entity.type
_entity.pdbx_description
1 polymer ?
#
loop_
_entity_poly.entity_id
_entity_poly.type
_entity_poly.pdbx_seq_one_letter_code
_entity_poly.pdbx_strand_id
1 'polypeptide(L)'
;MKYTFCKVLLLFFILGCSTTDPGTIKTDICILGGSEAGFTAAMQAARLGKQVVLIEPTGHPGGMAVEGIGHDLRFGNAHVIGGIAAEFYTAVEGRYGLKPRFNDPSWFSKYEPSVAESVIDSLIASEPNIRMIRNSRVKESGGVMMEGNKIREVNLDNGINIKASVFIDASVEGHLLHLAGVTTETIREGNEKFGESLNGIQGVNDFKQFTVDVDPYVIPGDPTSGLIPTIQEGELGEHGAPSKYIMGFCFRMVLTKDPENVIPVEKPKNYNPDTYEIYRRYIDAGGQLFKPVANRHNGKTDLGSWHDLSANLYGENWMYPTGTYEVQDSVVEYHRNFSLGLIYFLQNDPAVDSLTLSNWLGWGLPKDEFQDNGNWPRRLYIRSARRMVSDYVITEHNARFDVPDTVADQVAIAWWPPDMHHARRIVKDGYAYDEGFTHVENDGSWKPFKISYQALIPKAKECTNLITPTCVSSSYVGYGSVRILPTFMVLGQSSGAAAALAADKKLPVQDIDYADLAGILNENNQILELPKDWVKIITENN
;
A
#
# COMPACT_ATOMS: atom_id res chain seq x y z
N MET A 1 9.11 -40.96 -78.49
CA MET A 1 9.49 -40.55 -77.14
C MET A 1 8.85 -39.19 -76.87
N LYS A 2 7.76 -39.17 -76.08
CA LYS A 2 7.06 -37.95 -75.69
C LYS A 2 7.41 -37.66 -74.22
N TYR A 3 8.06 -36.57 -73.96
CA TYR A 3 8.36 -36.09 -72.61
C TYR A 3 7.17 -35.22 -72.10
N THR A 4 6.51 -35.66 -71.02
CA THR A 4 5.48 -34.94 -70.37
C THR A 4 6.10 -34.12 -69.20
N PHE A 5 6.05 -32.81 -69.31
CA PHE A 5 6.49 -31.90 -68.27
C PHE A 5 5.40 -31.77 -67.18
N CYS A 6 5.69 -32.26 -65.99
CA CYS A 6 4.85 -32.07 -64.81
C CYS A 6 5.18 -30.71 -64.15
N LYS A 7 4.24 -29.74 -64.21
CA LYS A 7 4.36 -28.47 -63.51
C LYS A 7 3.92 -28.70 -62.07
N VAL A 8 4.86 -28.63 -61.11
CA VAL A 8 4.59 -28.57 -59.69
C VAL A 8 4.25 -27.14 -59.32
N LEU A 9 3.00 -26.93 -58.87
CA LEU A 9 2.51 -25.64 -58.37
C LEU A 9 2.83 -25.58 -56.87
N LEU A 10 3.85 -24.79 -56.45
CA LEU A 10 4.13 -24.49 -55.05
C LEU A 10 3.12 -23.44 -54.56
N LEU A 11 2.15 -23.86 -53.71
CA LEU A 11 1.32 -22.95 -52.95
C LEU A 11 2.13 -22.46 -51.75
N PHE A 12 2.52 -21.20 -51.77
CA PHE A 12 2.99 -20.49 -50.58
C PHE A 12 1.79 -20.16 -49.68
N PHE A 13 1.64 -20.90 -48.58
CA PHE A 13 0.78 -20.48 -47.48
C PHE A 13 1.49 -19.31 -46.73
N ILE A 14 1.08 -18.09 -47.01
CA ILE A 14 1.40 -16.95 -46.16
C ILE A 14 0.56 -17.13 -44.89
N LEU A 15 1.15 -17.64 -43.82
CA LEU A 15 0.61 -17.50 -42.46
C LEU A 15 0.63 -16.00 -42.11
N GLY A 16 -0.46 -15.32 -42.42
CA GLY A 16 -0.73 -14.01 -41.90
C GLY A 16 -0.88 -14.14 -40.41
N CYS A 17 0.12 -13.70 -39.65
CA CYS A 17 -0.02 -13.40 -38.23
C CYS A 17 -1.04 -12.24 -38.15
N SER A 18 -2.31 -12.56 -37.97
CA SER A 18 -3.32 -11.56 -37.64
C SER A 18 -2.98 -11.10 -36.23
N THR A 19 -2.26 -9.98 -36.12
CA THR A 19 -2.30 -9.15 -34.90
C THR A 19 -3.75 -8.73 -34.77
N THR A 20 -4.51 -9.46 -33.95
CA THR A 20 -5.82 -9.00 -33.53
C THR A 20 -5.57 -7.68 -32.82
N ASP A 21 -6.04 -6.58 -33.40
CA ASP A 21 -6.13 -5.30 -32.72
C ASP A 21 -6.87 -5.57 -31.39
N PRO A 22 -6.24 -5.41 -30.22
CA PRO A 22 -6.83 -5.82 -28.95
C PRO A 22 -8.10 -5.04 -28.60
N GLY A 23 -8.43 -4.05 -29.40
CA GLY A 23 -9.72 -3.37 -29.39
C GLY A 23 -9.88 -2.33 -28.27
N THR A 24 -10.78 -1.38 -28.54
CA THR A 24 -11.16 -0.37 -27.56
C THR A 24 -12.35 -0.88 -26.73
N ILE A 25 -12.22 -0.89 -25.41
CA ILE A 25 -13.31 -1.16 -24.47
C ILE A 25 -13.96 0.19 -24.11
N LYS A 26 -15.29 0.24 -24.17
CA LYS A 26 -16.08 1.38 -23.66
C LYS A 26 -16.78 0.93 -22.39
N THR A 27 -16.72 1.75 -21.36
CA THR A 27 -17.32 1.49 -20.05
C THR A 27 -17.79 2.80 -19.40
N ASP A 28 -18.57 2.73 -18.33
CA ASP A 28 -18.95 3.92 -17.58
C ASP A 28 -17.79 4.38 -16.70
N ILE A 29 -17.14 3.44 -16.01
CA ILE A 29 -16.07 3.69 -15.03
C ILE A 29 -14.89 2.78 -15.32
N CYS A 30 -13.68 3.36 -15.33
CA CYS A 30 -12.42 2.65 -15.41
C CYS A 30 -11.63 2.84 -14.11
N ILE A 31 -11.22 1.75 -13.48
CA ILE A 31 -10.47 1.74 -12.21
C ILE A 31 -9.11 1.13 -12.46
N LEU A 32 -8.04 1.88 -12.15
CA LEU A 32 -6.66 1.38 -12.14
C LEU A 32 -6.26 0.98 -10.73
N GLY A 33 -5.78 -0.26 -10.58
CA GLY A 33 -5.40 -0.86 -9.30
C GLY A 33 -6.55 -1.61 -8.65
N GLY A 34 -6.42 -2.94 -8.56
CA GLY A 34 -7.32 -3.80 -7.78
C GLY A 34 -6.94 -3.83 -6.30
N SER A 35 -6.47 -2.70 -5.75
CA SER A 35 -6.17 -2.56 -4.32
C SER A 35 -7.41 -2.74 -3.44
N GLU A 36 -7.25 -2.59 -2.13
CA GLU A 36 -8.36 -2.56 -1.17
C GLU A 36 -9.44 -1.56 -1.59
N ALA A 37 -9.01 -0.38 -2.04
CA ALA A 37 -9.91 0.65 -2.53
C ALA A 37 -10.46 0.32 -3.92
N GLY A 38 -9.67 -0.32 -4.77
CA GLY A 38 -10.06 -0.59 -6.14
C GLY A 38 -11.19 -1.61 -6.25
N PHE A 39 -11.12 -2.71 -5.49
CA PHE A 39 -12.21 -3.71 -5.53
C PHE A 39 -13.50 -3.17 -4.90
N THR A 40 -13.42 -2.40 -3.80
CA THR A 40 -14.62 -1.82 -3.18
C THR A 40 -15.25 -0.73 -4.05
N ALA A 41 -14.43 0.06 -4.76
CA ALA A 41 -14.92 1.03 -5.74
C ALA A 41 -15.64 0.33 -6.91
N ALA A 42 -15.05 -0.75 -7.42
CA ALA A 42 -15.65 -1.53 -8.50
C ALA A 42 -17.00 -2.12 -8.09
N MET A 43 -17.06 -2.74 -6.91
CA MET A 43 -18.31 -3.31 -6.38
C MET A 43 -19.39 -2.25 -6.19
N GLN A 44 -19.04 -1.12 -5.54
CA GLN A 44 -20.03 -0.06 -5.29
C GLN A 44 -20.58 0.52 -6.60
N ALA A 45 -19.71 0.80 -7.57
CA ALA A 45 -20.14 1.30 -8.86
C ALA A 45 -21.01 0.28 -9.64
N ALA A 46 -20.63 -1.00 -9.62
CA ALA A 46 -21.39 -2.06 -10.27
C ALA A 46 -22.80 -2.24 -9.64
N ARG A 47 -22.89 -2.18 -8.31
CA ARG A 47 -24.18 -2.24 -7.57
C ARG A 47 -25.09 -1.05 -7.87
N LEU A 48 -24.51 0.09 -8.24
CA LEU A 48 -25.25 1.25 -8.76
C LEU A 48 -25.53 1.15 -10.26
N GLY A 49 -25.39 -0.03 -10.86
CA GLY A 49 -25.75 -0.33 -12.25
C GLY A 49 -24.74 0.14 -13.31
N LYS A 50 -23.51 0.51 -12.92
CA LYS A 50 -22.49 0.94 -13.87
C LYS A 50 -21.73 -0.24 -14.47
N GLN A 51 -21.34 -0.10 -15.76
CA GLN A 51 -20.34 -0.98 -16.36
C GLN A 51 -18.95 -0.54 -15.89
N VAL A 52 -18.20 -1.45 -15.32
CA VAL A 52 -16.90 -1.17 -14.69
C VAL A 52 -15.81 -2.00 -15.33
N VAL A 53 -14.69 -1.37 -15.67
CA VAL A 53 -13.44 -2.06 -15.96
C VAL A 53 -12.48 -1.86 -14.80
N LEU A 54 -12.06 -2.95 -14.18
CA LEU A 54 -11.05 -2.99 -13.11
C LEU A 54 -9.75 -3.57 -13.66
N ILE A 55 -8.67 -2.77 -13.63
CA ILE A 55 -7.34 -3.15 -14.11
C ILE A 55 -6.48 -3.52 -12.90
N GLU A 56 -5.90 -4.73 -12.93
CA GLU A 56 -5.04 -5.23 -11.85
C GLU A 56 -3.67 -5.66 -12.39
N PRO A 57 -2.57 -4.97 -11.97
CA PRO A 57 -1.23 -5.24 -12.49
C PRO A 57 -0.67 -6.63 -12.17
N THR A 58 -0.97 -7.19 -11.01
CA THR A 58 -0.43 -8.49 -10.57
C THR A 58 -1.36 -9.68 -10.87
N GLY A 59 -2.59 -9.41 -11.26
CA GLY A 59 -3.60 -10.46 -11.40
C GLY A 59 -4.33 -10.84 -10.11
N HIS A 60 -3.92 -10.30 -8.95
CA HIS A 60 -4.45 -10.63 -7.62
C HIS A 60 -5.05 -9.37 -6.97
N PRO A 61 -6.37 -9.16 -7.06
CA PRO A 61 -7.03 -8.01 -6.47
C PRO A 61 -7.08 -8.13 -4.95
N GLY A 62 -7.07 -6.99 -4.25
CA GLY A 62 -7.18 -6.92 -2.81
C GLY A 62 -6.01 -6.23 -2.12
N GLY A 63 -4.98 -5.81 -2.90
CA GLY A 63 -3.85 -5.06 -2.36
C GLY A 63 -3.12 -5.80 -1.25
N MET A 64 -2.75 -5.10 -0.18
CA MET A 64 -2.03 -5.69 0.94
C MET A 64 -2.88 -6.65 1.79
N ALA A 65 -4.21 -6.59 1.70
CA ALA A 65 -5.09 -7.54 2.38
C ALA A 65 -4.85 -8.98 1.92
N VAL A 66 -4.43 -9.17 0.67
CA VAL A 66 -4.08 -10.48 0.08
C VAL A 66 -2.56 -10.72 0.01
N GLU A 67 -1.75 -9.79 0.54
CA GLU A 67 -0.27 -9.83 0.48
C GLU A 67 0.39 -9.80 1.88
N GLY A 68 -0.36 -10.20 2.90
CA GLY A 68 0.17 -10.52 4.23
C GLY A 68 -0.09 -9.51 5.34
N ILE A 69 -0.69 -8.33 5.06
CA ILE A 69 -1.18 -7.47 6.14
C ILE A 69 -2.50 -7.99 6.67
N GLY A 70 -2.66 -7.99 7.98
CA GLY A 70 -3.89 -8.33 8.63
C GLY A 70 -3.96 -7.87 10.09
N HIS A 71 -3.03 -6.99 10.52
CA HIS A 71 -3.05 -6.28 11.80
C HIS A 71 -3.39 -4.80 11.61
N ASP A 72 -4.44 -4.52 10.87
CA ASP A 72 -4.91 -3.21 10.49
C ASP A 72 -6.18 -2.77 11.24
N LEU A 73 -6.66 -3.62 12.16
CA LEU A 73 -7.78 -3.32 13.06
C LEU A 73 -7.24 -3.11 14.48
N ARG A 74 -7.05 -1.85 14.86
CA ARG A 74 -6.53 -1.43 16.17
C ARG A 74 -7.16 -0.10 16.60
N PHE A 75 -6.94 0.30 17.83
CA PHE A 75 -7.37 1.59 18.38
C PHE A 75 -8.87 1.84 18.31
N GLY A 76 -9.67 0.81 18.06
CA GLY A 76 -11.13 0.95 17.90
C GLY A 76 -11.59 1.29 16.48
N ASN A 77 -10.72 1.29 15.46
CA ASN A 77 -11.11 1.61 14.08
C ASN A 77 -12.19 0.67 13.52
N ALA A 78 -12.37 -0.52 14.09
CA ALA A 78 -13.46 -1.43 13.75
C ALA A 78 -14.85 -0.77 13.87
N HIS A 79 -15.03 0.19 14.76
CA HIS A 79 -16.29 0.91 14.96
C HIS A 79 -16.74 1.78 13.78
N VAL A 80 -15.83 2.09 12.86
CA VAL A 80 -16.12 2.92 11.67
C VAL A 80 -16.06 2.11 10.37
N ILE A 81 -16.02 0.78 10.48
CA ILE A 81 -16.06 -0.12 9.32
C ILE A 81 -17.51 -0.47 9.02
N GLY A 82 -18.02 0.04 7.89
CA GLY A 82 -19.34 -0.24 7.36
C GLY A 82 -19.31 -0.70 5.91
N GLY A 83 -20.47 -0.86 5.30
CA GLY A 83 -20.62 -1.13 3.88
C GLY A 83 -19.85 -2.36 3.37
N ILE A 84 -19.18 -2.21 2.23
CA ILE A 84 -18.42 -3.29 1.57
C ILE A 84 -17.22 -3.75 2.41
N ALA A 85 -16.60 -2.86 3.17
CA ALA A 85 -15.52 -3.25 4.08
C ALA A 85 -16.04 -4.22 5.17
N ALA A 86 -17.20 -3.94 5.77
CA ALA A 86 -17.83 -4.84 6.74
C ALA A 86 -18.27 -6.16 6.11
N GLU A 87 -18.73 -6.14 4.86
CA GLU A 87 -19.06 -7.34 4.09
C GLU A 87 -17.82 -8.23 3.88
N PHE A 88 -16.68 -7.62 3.48
CA PHE A 88 -15.41 -8.33 3.33
C PHE A 88 -15.00 -9.02 4.64
N TYR A 89 -14.90 -8.29 5.76
CA TYR A 89 -14.51 -8.89 7.04
C TYR A 89 -15.50 -9.96 7.51
N THR A 90 -16.81 -9.77 7.24
CA THR A 90 -17.82 -10.79 7.57
C THR A 90 -17.64 -12.06 6.77
N ALA A 91 -17.36 -11.93 5.48
CA ALA A 91 -17.12 -13.08 4.61
C ALA A 91 -15.81 -13.81 4.98
N VAL A 92 -14.76 -13.08 5.30
CA VAL A 92 -13.46 -13.64 5.71
C VAL A 92 -13.59 -14.40 7.04
N GLU A 93 -14.17 -13.78 8.08
CA GLU A 93 -14.40 -14.45 9.38
C GLU A 93 -15.30 -15.69 9.22
N GLY A 94 -16.29 -15.60 8.32
CA GLY A 94 -17.17 -16.71 7.99
C GLY A 94 -16.44 -17.95 7.45
N ARG A 95 -15.29 -17.79 6.77
CA ARG A 95 -14.45 -18.92 6.31
C ARG A 95 -13.87 -19.75 7.46
N TYR A 96 -13.74 -19.12 8.63
CA TYR A 96 -13.26 -19.77 9.87
C TYR A 96 -14.40 -20.15 10.83
N GLY A 97 -15.67 -19.99 10.40
CA GLY A 97 -16.84 -20.22 11.27
C GLY A 97 -17.02 -19.17 12.35
N LEU A 98 -16.38 -18.00 12.18
CA LEU A 98 -16.39 -16.89 13.11
C LEU A 98 -17.31 -15.76 12.64
N LYS A 99 -17.51 -14.76 13.51
CA LYS A 99 -18.22 -13.51 13.19
C LYS A 99 -17.36 -12.33 13.60
N PRO A 100 -17.35 -11.24 12.83
CA PRO A 100 -16.64 -10.02 13.20
C PRO A 100 -17.26 -9.40 14.46
N ARG A 101 -16.43 -8.71 15.24
CA ARG A 101 -16.81 -8.04 16.49
C ARG A 101 -16.55 -6.54 16.36
N PHE A 102 -17.19 -5.88 15.39
CA PHE A 102 -16.95 -4.47 15.08
C PHE A 102 -17.11 -3.51 16.28
N ASN A 103 -17.93 -3.88 17.27
CA ASN A 103 -18.12 -3.10 18.49
C ASN A 103 -17.13 -3.45 19.63
N ASP A 104 -16.15 -4.33 19.37
CA ASP A 104 -15.11 -4.71 20.31
C ASP A 104 -13.79 -4.06 19.86
N PRO A 105 -13.33 -3.03 20.57
CA PRO A 105 -12.13 -2.30 20.16
C PRO A 105 -10.85 -3.13 20.24
N SER A 106 -10.87 -4.25 20.97
CA SER A 106 -9.76 -5.20 21.04
C SER A 106 -9.77 -6.23 19.90
N TRP A 107 -10.85 -6.26 19.10
CA TRP A 107 -10.98 -7.24 18.03
C TRP A 107 -10.12 -6.87 16.83
N PHE A 108 -9.47 -7.88 16.28
CA PHE A 108 -8.82 -7.84 14.98
C PHE A 108 -9.01 -9.17 14.26
N SER A 109 -9.09 -9.12 12.95
CA SER A 109 -9.17 -10.32 12.11
C SER A 109 -7.79 -10.96 11.98
N LYS A 110 -7.74 -12.30 11.93
CA LYS A 110 -6.50 -13.09 11.82
C LYS A 110 -6.41 -13.87 10.52
N TYR A 111 -7.08 -13.42 9.49
CA TYR A 111 -7.20 -14.14 8.24
C TYR A 111 -5.86 -14.39 7.54
N GLU A 112 -5.86 -15.42 6.71
CA GLU A 112 -4.75 -15.79 5.84
C GLU A 112 -4.90 -15.08 4.48
N PRO A 113 -3.79 -14.73 3.79
CA PRO A 113 -3.86 -14.04 2.49
C PRO A 113 -4.68 -14.79 1.43
N SER A 114 -4.51 -16.11 1.30
CA SER A 114 -5.24 -16.94 0.35
C SER A 114 -6.75 -16.96 0.61
N VAL A 115 -7.16 -16.90 1.89
CA VAL A 115 -8.57 -16.81 2.28
C VAL A 115 -9.16 -15.45 1.90
N ALA A 116 -8.43 -14.36 2.18
CA ALA A 116 -8.84 -13.01 1.77
C ALA A 116 -8.97 -12.91 0.24
N GLU A 117 -8.00 -13.45 -0.51
CA GLU A 117 -8.01 -13.48 -1.97
C GLU A 117 -9.24 -14.23 -2.50
N SER A 118 -9.52 -15.42 -1.98
CA SER A 118 -10.70 -16.21 -2.35
C SER A 118 -12.03 -15.47 -2.08
N VAL A 119 -12.10 -14.72 -0.98
CA VAL A 119 -13.28 -13.91 -0.65
C VAL A 119 -13.43 -12.75 -1.62
N ILE A 120 -12.37 -11.99 -1.89
CA ILE A 120 -12.41 -10.85 -2.81
C ILE A 120 -12.76 -11.30 -4.23
N ASP A 121 -12.16 -12.38 -4.72
CA ASP A 121 -12.50 -12.96 -6.03
C ASP A 121 -13.99 -13.37 -6.08
N SER A 122 -14.52 -13.96 -5.01
CA SER A 122 -15.93 -14.32 -4.92
C SER A 122 -16.86 -13.10 -4.93
N LEU A 123 -16.49 -12.05 -4.20
CA LEU A 123 -17.25 -10.79 -4.15
C LEU A 123 -17.26 -10.10 -5.53
N ILE A 124 -16.10 -9.98 -6.18
CA ILE A 124 -16.02 -9.41 -7.54
C ILE A 124 -16.80 -10.23 -8.54
N ALA A 125 -16.70 -11.56 -8.48
CA ALA A 125 -17.41 -12.47 -9.39
C ALA A 125 -18.94 -12.43 -9.20
N SER A 126 -19.45 -12.00 -8.04
CA SER A 126 -20.87 -11.81 -7.80
C SER A 126 -21.46 -10.60 -8.52
N GLU A 127 -20.61 -9.68 -9.03
CA GLU A 127 -21.01 -8.45 -9.69
C GLU A 127 -20.79 -8.55 -11.22
N PRO A 128 -21.81 -8.91 -12.02
CA PRO A 128 -21.67 -9.19 -13.45
C PRO A 128 -21.27 -7.96 -14.28
N ASN A 129 -21.42 -6.77 -13.73
CA ASN A 129 -21.06 -5.52 -14.38
C ASN A 129 -19.56 -5.17 -14.25
N ILE A 130 -18.77 -5.99 -13.52
CA ILE A 130 -17.33 -5.79 -13.41
C ILE A 130 -16.60 -6.66 -14.43
N ARG A 131 -15.88 -6.01 -15.35
CA ARG A 131 -14.90 -6.64 -16.22
C ARG A 131 -13.51 -6.43 -15.65
N MET A 132 -12.87 -7.51 -15.20
CA MET A 132 -11.48 -7.45 -14.72
C MET A 132 -10.48 -7.68 -15.86
N ILE A 133 -9.43 -6.85 -15.90
CA ILE A 133 -8.25 -7.02 -16.75
C ILE A 133 -7.06 -7.25 -15.82
N ARG A 134 -6.54 -8.47 -15.81
CA ARG A 134 -5.45 -8.90 -14.95
C ARG A 134 -4.09 -8.79 -15.67
N ASN A 135 -3.00 -8.71 -14.92
CA ASN A 135 -1.62 -8.70 -15.40
C ASN A 135 -1.37 -7.62 -16.47
N SER A 136 -1.85 -6.40 -16.19
CA SER A 136 -1.74 -5.29 -17.15
C SER A 136 -1.47 -3.98 -16.44
N ARG A 137 -0.51 -3.22 -16.95
CA ARG A 137 -0.15 -1.87 -16.47
C ARG A 137 -0.56 -0.82 -17.50
N VAL A 138 -0.79 0.41 -17.06
CA VAL A 138 -0.94 1.55 -17.96
C VAL A 138 0.42 1.85 -18.58
N LYS A 139 0.47 2.17 -19.89
CA LYS A 139 1.73 2.55 -20.54
C LYS A 139 2.30 3.80 -19.87
N GLU A 140 3.60 3.83 -19.62
CA GLU A 140 4.30 4.99 -19.07
C GLU A 140 4.32 6.17 -20.05
N SER A 141 4.39 5.88 -21.35
CA SER A 141 4.32 6.88 -22.40
C SER A 141 3.04 6.70 -23.21
N GLY A 142 2.24 7.76 -23.31
CA GLY A 142 0.94 7.72 -24.01
C GLY A 142 -0.09 6.82 -23.31
N GLY A 143 0.09 6.51 -22.03
CA GLY A 143 -0.83 5.69 -21.25
C GLY A 143 -2.15 6.38 -20.94
N VAL A 144 -2.15 7.70 -20.86
CA VAL A 144 -3.35 8.53 -20.66
C VAL A 144 -3.47 9.52 -21.81
N MET A 145 -4.65 9.57 -22.41
CA MET A 145 -4.99 10.53 -23.46
C MET A 145 -5.95 11.56 -22.88
N MET A 146 -5.50 12.80 -22.80
CA MET A 146 -6.29 13.94 -22.30
C MET A 146 -7.02 14.65 -23.43
N GLU A 147 -8.20 15.18 -23.13
CA GLU A 147 -8.93 16.15 -23.95
C GLU A 147 -9.25 17.37 -23.06
N GLY A 148 -8.45 18.42 -23.19
CA GLY A 148 -8.45 19.52 -22.21
C GLY A 148 -8.03 19.01 -20.82
N ASN A 149 -8.88 19.24 -19.83
CA ASN A 149 -8.71 18.76 -18.45
C ASN A 149 -9.52 17.47 -18.15
N LYS A 150 -9.77 16.63 -19.16
CA LYS A 150 -10.53 15.40 -19.04
C LYS A 150 -9.75 14.22 -19.60
N ILE A 151 -9.67 13.12 -18.86
CA ILE A 151 -9.14 11.87 -19.40
C ILE A 151 -10.16 11.32 -20.39
N ARG A 152 -9.72 11.07 -21.62
CA ARG A 152 -10.51 10.47 -22.68
C ARG A 152 -10.33 8.96 -22.78
N GLU A 153 -9.08 8.51 -22.58
CA GLU A 153 -8.71 7.12 -22.84
C GLU A 153 -7.49 6.73 -21.99
N VAL A 154 -7.46 5.50 -21.53
CA VAL A 154 -6.32 4.86 -20.89
C VAL A 154 -5.82 3.70 -21.77
N ASN A 155 -4.51 3.65 -22.02
CA ASN A 155 -3.87 2.67 -22.87
C ASN A 155 -2.99 1.73 -22.04
N LEU A 156 -3.25 0.43 -22.14
CA LEU A 156 -2.52 -0.60 -21.41
C LEU A 156 -1.34 -1.16 -22.22
N ASP A 157 -0.36 -1.71 -21.51
CA ASP A 157 0.84 -2.35 -22.07
C ASP A 157 0.51 -3.56 -22.96
N ASN A 158 -0.58 -4.27 -22.69
CA ASN A 158 -1.10 -5.37 -23.50
C ASN A 158 -1.85 -4.92 -24.78
N GLY A 159 -1.89 -3.60 -25.06
CA GLY A 159 -2.51 -3.01 -26.24
C GLY A 159 -4.01 -2.71 -26.10
N ILE A 160 -4.67 -3.07 -25.01
CA ILE A 160 -6.07 -2.73 -24.76
C ILE A 160 -6.17 -1.21 -24.46
N ASN A 161 -7.15 -0.55 -25.08
CA ASN A 161 -7.48 0.85 -24.83
C ASN A 161 -8.84 0.93 -24.15
N ILE A 162 -8.99 1.80 -23.15
CA ILE A 162 -10.22 1.93 -22.36
C ILE A 162 -10.72 3.36 -22.40
N LYS A 163 -11.95 3.53 -22.86
CA LYS A 163 -12.68 4.81 -22.81
C LYS A 163 -13.75 4.74 -21.74
N ALA A 164 -13.73 5.69 -20.81
CA ALA A 164 -14.70 5.78 -19.74
C ALA A 164 -15.21 7.21 -19.53
N SER A 165 -16.35 7.33 -18.86
CA SER A 165 -16.87 8.63 -18.42
C SER A 165 -16.07 9.15 -17.23
N VAL A 166 -15.77 8.27 -16.26
CA VAL A 166 -15.02 8.59 -15.04
C VAL A 166 -13.91 7.55 -14.83
N PHE A 167 -12.78 8.01 -14.31
CA PHE A 167 -11.62 7.18 -13.96
C PHE A 167 -11.38 7.23 -12.46
N ILE A 168 -10.92 6.10 -11.90
CA ILE A 168 -10.49 6.02 -10.50
C ILE A 168 -9.05 5.51 -10.49
N ASP A 169 -8.15 6.28 -9.87
CA ASP A 169 -6.79 5.82 -9.57
C ASP A 169 -6.76 5.21 -8.16
N ALA A 170 -6.92 3.92 -8.09
CA ALA A 170 -6.83 3.12 -6.88
C ALA A 170 -5.47 2.40 -6.75
N SER A 171 -4.48 2.77 -7.57
CA SER A 171 -3.10 2.34 -7.35
C SER A 171 -2.51 3.08 -6.15
N VAL A 172 -1.58 2.46 -5.43
CA VAL A 172 -0.88 3.13 -4.32
C VAL A 172 0.23 4.06 -4.83
N GLU A 173 0.57 3.95 -6.11
CA GLU A 173 1.60 4.75 -6.78
C GLU A 173 1.06 6.05 -7.40
N GLY A 174 -0.25 6.14 -7.66
CA GLY A 174 -0.86 7.31 -8.31
C GLY A 174 -0.47 7.45 -9.79
N HIS A 175 -0.51 6.36 -10.54
CA HIS A 175 -0.09 6.36 -11.94
C HIS A 175 -0.99 7.21 -12.86
N LEU A 176 -2.33 7.14 -12.69
CA LEU A 176 -3.24 7.98 -13.49
C LEU A 176 -3.13 9.45 -13.11
N LEU A 177 -2.95 9.78 -11.81
CA LEU A 177 -2.70 11.14 -11.37
C LEU A 177 -1.49 11.74 -12.11
N HIS A 178 -0.37 11.01 -12.10
CA HIS A 178 0.86 11.45 -12.75
C HIS A 178 0.69 11.62 -14.26
N LEU A 179 0.14 10.61 -14.94
CA LEU A 179 -0.02 10.62 -16.40
C LEU A 179 -1.08 11.61 -16.89
N ALA A 180 -2.05 11.97 -16.04
CA ALA A 180 -3.02 13.02 -16.31
C ALA A 180 -2.50 14.43 -16.00
N GLY A 181 -1.29 14.57 -15.46
CA GLY A 181 -0.69 15.86 -15.12
C GLY A 181 -1.26 16.50 -13.87
N VAL A 182 -1.88 15.73 -12.97
CA VAL A 182 -2.37 16.20 -11.67
C VAL A 182 -1.20 16.49 -10.75
N THR A 183 -1.27 17.60 -10.02
CA THR A 183 -0.24 17.99 -9.05
C THR A 183 -0.16 17.00 -7.90
N THR A 184 1.03 16.44 -7.68
CA THR A 184 1.31 15.48 -6.61
C THR A 184 2.57 15.85 -5.84
N GLU A 185 2.65 15.39 -4.60
CA GLU A 185 3.85 15.41 -3.76
C GLU A 185 4.40 14.00 -3.63
N THR A 186 5.74 13.87 -3.70
CA THR A 186 6.44 12.57 -3.66
C THR A 186 7.51 12.50 -2.58
N ILE A 187 7.77 13.61 -1.91
CA ILE A 187 8.77 13.72 -0.86
C ILE A 187 8.09 13.89 0.51
N ARG A 188 8.84 13.86 1.56
CA ARG A 188 8.46 14.32 2.89
C ARG A 188 8.69 15.82 2.93
N GLU A 189 7.62 16.60 2.82
CA GLU A 189 7.65 18.05 2.86
C GLU A 189 8.05 18.59 4.23
N GLY A 190 8.56 19.81 4.29
CA GLY A 190 8.90 20.46 5.55
C GLY A 190 7.68 20.94 6.33
N ASN A 191 7.83 21.12 7.65
CA ASN A 191 6.80 21.61 8.56
C ASN A 191 6.15 22.92 8.08
N GLU A 192 6.94 23.82 7.50
CA GLU A 192 6.47 25.13 7.07
C GLU A 192 5.36 25.09 5.99
N LYS A 193 5.36 24.04 5.15
CA LYS A 193 4.46 23.98 3.99
C LYS A 193 2.99 24.03 4.38
N PHE A 194 2.62 23.37 5.49
CA PHE A 194 1.26 23.30 6.00
C PHE A 194 1.14 23.75 7.46
N GLY A 195 2.21 24.32 8.04
CA GLY A 195 2.24 24.75 9.44
C GLY A 195 2.20 23.56 10.42
N GLU A 196 2.75 22.42 10.02
CA GLU A 196 2.82 21.19 10.80
C GLU A 196 3.99 21.17 11.78
N SER A 197 4.01 20.20 12.69
CA SER A 197 5.09 20.01 13.66
C SER A 197 5.76 18.64 13.55
N LEU A 198 5.09 17.68 12.96
CA LEU A 198 5.49 16.27 12.88
C LEU A 198 6.04 15.89 11.49
N ASN A 199 6.12 16.82 10.55
CA ASN A 199 6.56 16.60 9.19
C ASN A 199 8.07 16.91 9.03
N GLY A 200 8.60 16.66 7.83
CA GLY A 200 9.99 16.88 7.53
C GLY A 200 10.93 15.95 8.32
N ILE A 201 12.18 16.36 8.46
CA ILE A 201 13.22 15.62 9.21
C ILE A 201 12.86 15.57 10.69
N GLN A 202 12.81 14.37 11.26
CA GLN A 202 12.51 14.11 12.67
C GLN A 202 13.77 13.57 13.36
N GLY A 203 14.48 14.44 14.07
CA GLY A 203 15.82 14.17 14.59
C GLY A 203 15.90 13.65 16.01
N VAL A 204 14.79 13.63 16.75
CA VAL A 204 14.77 13.18 18.14
C VAL A 204 13.56 12.28 18.35
N ASN A 205 13.79 10.98 18.34
CA ASN A 205 12.78 10.00 18.67
C ASN A 205 13.46 8.74 19.23
N ASP A 206 13.19 8.43 20.49
CA ASP A 206 13.75 7.25 21.16
C ASP A 206 12.86 6.01 20.98
N PHE A 207 11.69 6.15 20.38
CA PHE A 207 10.77 5.04 20.14
C PHE A 207 11.18 4.26 18.88
N LYS A 208 11.26 2.93 19.01
CA LYS A 208 11.76 2.02 17.97
C LYS A 208 13.18 2.38 17.47
N GLN A 209 13.99 2.99 18.32
CA GLN A 209 15.38 3.32 18.06
C GLN A 209 16.28 2.17 18.53
N PHE A 210 17.55 2.19 18.08
CA PHE A 210 18.56 1.24 18.58
C PHE A 210 18.62 1.28 20.09
N THR A 211 18.54 0.13 20.72
CA THR A 211 18.62 -0.04 22.19
C THR A 211 20.06 -0.19 22.69
N VAL A 212 21.00 -0.32 21.76
CA VAL A 212 22.45 -0.41 22.00
C VAL A 212 23.19 0.39 20.93
N ASP A 213 24.38 0.87 21.27
CA ASP A 213 25.23 1.58 20.33
C ASP A 213 25.78 0.64 19.26
N VAL A 214 25.59 0.98 17.98
CA VAL A 214 26.07 0.20 16.84
C VAL A 214 27.02 1.05 16.02
N ASP A 215 28.26 0.63 15.93
CA ASP A 215 29.27 1.30 15.10
C ASP A 215 28.88 1.20 13.61
N PRO A 216 28.83 2.34 12.88
CA PRO A 216 28.34 2.37 11.50
C PRO A 216 29.43 2.19 10.44
N TYR A 217 30.72 2.16 10.83
CA TYR A 217 31.84 2.21 9.88
C TYR A 217 32.32 0.84 9.46
N VAL A 218 32.87 0.70 8.24
CA VAL A 218 33.42 -0.57 7.74
C VAL A 218 34.49 -1.11 8.69
N ILE A 219 35.44 -0.24 9.11
CA ILE A 219 36.38 -0.52 10.20
C ILE A 219 35.84 0.17 11.45
N PRO A 220 35.43 -0.57 12.48
CA PRO A 220 34.87 0.03 13.69
C PRO A 220 35.76 1.14 14.27
N GLY A 221 35.14 2.30 14.56
CA GLY A 221 35.80 3.49 15.09
C GLY A 221 36.56 4.34 14.05
N ASP A 222 36.58 3.94 12.78
CA ASP A 222 37.25 4.71 11.72
C ASP A 222 36.24 5.29 10.70
N PRO A 223 35.86 6.57 10.85
CA PRO A 223 34.97 7.25 9.90
C PRO A 223 35.47 7.31 8.46
N THR A 224 36.80 7.19 8.26
CA THR A 224 37.40 7.24 6.91
C THR A 224 37.26 5.95 6.13
N SER A 225 36.88 4.86 6.80
CA SER A 225 36.73 3.53 6.18
C SER A 225 35.43 3.36 5.37
N GLY A 226 34.53 4.35 5.43
CA GLY A 226 33.19 4.27 4.81
C GLY A 226 32.16 3.62 5.73
N LEU A 227 30.90 3.55 5.24
CA LEU A 227 29.76 3.03 6.00
C LEU A 227 29.46 1.58 5.64
N ILE A 228 29.01 0.79 6.62
CA ILE A 228 28.46 -0.53 6.35
C ILE A 228 27.14 -0.43 5.56
N PRO A 229 26.76 -1.49 4.81
CA PRO A 229 25.51 -1.50 4.05
C PRO A 229 24.29 -1.12 4.88
N THR A 230 23.27 -0.52 4.23
CA THR A 230 22.00 -0.05 4.81
C THR A 230 22.10 1.22 5.67
N ILE A 231 23.27 1.84 5.75
CA ILE A 231 23.45 3.17 6.36
C ILE A 231 23.70 4.18 5.23
N GLN A 232 22.92 5.26 5.21
CA GLN A 232 23.04 6.31 4.21
C GLN A 232 24.03 7.38 4.65
N GLU A 233 24.76 7.92 3.67
CA GLU A 233 25.63 9.06 3.86
C GLU A 233 24.85 10.34 4.18
N GLY A 234 25.54 11.30 4.79
CA GLY A 234 25.02 12.62 5.10
C GLY A 234 24.61 12.79 6.57
N GLU A 235 24.46 14.04 6.94
CA GLU A 235 24.07 14.45 8.29
C GLU A 235 22.56 14.31 8.50
N LEU A 236 22.11 14.41 9.75
CA LEU A 236 20.70 14.41 10.14
C LEU A 236 19.92 15.51 9.40
N GLY A 237 20.46 16.72 9.34
CA GLY A 237 19.79 17.90 8.81
C GLY A 237 18.95 18.63 9.88
N GLU A 238 18.32 19.72 9.46
CA GLU A 238 17.52 20.58 10.34
C GLU A 238 16.15 19.94 10.61
N HIS A 239 15.73 19.96 11.88
CA HIS A 239 14.42 19.44 12.28
C HIS A 239 13.29 20.17 11.54
N GLY A 240 12.35 19.39 10.99
CA GLY A 240 11.23 19.91 10.21
C GLY A 240 11.57 20.36 8.78
N ALA A 241 12.83 20.28 8.34
CA ALA A 241 13.20 20.57 6.96
C ALA A 241 12.71 19.46 6.00
N PRO A 242 12.45 19.78 4.72
CA PRO A 242 12.00 18.77 3.76
C PRO A 242 13.07 17.72 3.49
N SER A 243 12.64 16.50 3.13
CA SER A 243 13.55 15.38 2.84
C SER A 243 13.00 14.54 1.69
N LYS A 244 13.90 14.10 0.79
CA LYS A 244 13.54 13.14 -0.27
C LYS A 244 13.24 11.74 0.28
N TYR A 245 13.75 11.43 1.46
CA TYR A 245 13.55 10.12 2.07
C TYR A 245 12.13 10.01 2.64
N ILE A 246 11.46 8.93 2.29
CA ILE A 246 10.09 8.59 2.72
C ILE A 246 10.11 7.33 3.57
N MET A 247 8.99 6.99 4.22
CA MET A 247 8.85 5.78 5.05
C MET A 247 9.44 4.56 4.37
N GLY A 248 10.31 3.83 5.05
CA GLY A 248 10.91 2.60 4.55
C GLY A 248 9.84 1.56 4.19
N PHE A 249 10.11 0.80 3.15
CA PHE A 249 9.25 -0.29 2.69
C PHE A 249 9.69 -1.63 3.29
N CYS A 250 8.81 -2.62 3.30
CA CYS A 250 9.12 -4.00 3.61
C CYS A 250 8.12 -4.95 2.96
N PHE A 251 8.49 -6.20 2.78
CA PHE A 251 7.49 -7.25 2.59
C PHE A 251 6.81 -7.58 3.93
N ARG A 252 5.52 -7.88 3.89
CA ARG A 252 4.81 -8.48 5.03
C ARG A 252 5.02 -9.99 4.94
N MET A 253 6.02 -10.49 5.67
CA MET A 253 6.44 -11.88 5.56
C MET A 253 5.40 -12.80 6.21
N VAL A 254 4.86 -13.70 5.41
CA VAL A 254 3.99 -14.79 5.87
C VAL A 254 4.85 -16.04 6.01
N LEU A 255 5.07 -16.46 7.22
CA LEU A 255 5.90 -17.63 7.55
C LEU A 255 5.09 -18.65 8.35
N THR A 256 5.50 -19.90 8.34
CA THR A 256 4.91 -20.97 9.14
C THR A 256 5.99 -21.88 9.74
N LYS A 257 5.65 -22.59 10.83
CA LYS A 257 6.44 -23.70 11.40
C LYS A 257 5.72 -25.04 11.28
N ASP A 258 4.55 -25.07 10.65
CA ASP A 258 3.82 -26.32 10.45
C ASP A 258 4.65 -27.28 9.59
N PRO A 259 5.06 -28.46 10.11
CA PRO A 259 5.90 -29.40 9.37
C PRO A 259 5.30 -29.88 8.04
N GLU A 260 3.97 -29.93 7.96
CA GLU A 260 3.27 -30.37 6.73
C GLU A 260 3.21 -29.24 5.69
N ASN A 261 3.33 -27.97 6.13
CA ASN A 261 3.13 -26.78 5.28
C ASN A 261 4.41 -25.96 5.04
N VAL A 262 5.49 -26.17 5.80
CA VAL A 262 6.70 -25.35 5.72
C VAL A 262 7.60 -25.72 4.54
N ILE A 263 8.12 -24.71 3.85
CA ILE A 263 9.24 -24.77 2.89
C ILE A 263 10.41 -24.01 3.53
N PRO A 264 11.55 -24.65 3.80
CA PRO A 264 12.75 -23.97 4.30
C PRO A 264 13.18 -22.83 3.37
N VAL A 265 13.62 -21.71 3.94
CA VAL A 265 14.18 -20.62 3.15
C VAL A 265 15.60 -21.00 2.72
N GLU A 266 15.79 -21.18 1.42
CA GLU A 266 17.09 -21.46 0.84
C GLU A 266 17.95 -20.19 0.77
N LYS A 267 19.27 -20.38 0.66
CA LYS A 267 20.20 -19.26 0.43
C LYS A 267 19.87 -18.55 -0.87
N PRO A 268 19.48 -17.26 -0.84
CA PRO A 268 19.19 -16.53 -2.07
C PRO A 268 20.40 -16.47 -3.00
N LYS A 269 20.14 -16.50 -4.31
CA LYS A 269 21.21 -16.49 -5.34
C LYS A 269 22.18 -15.30 -5.20
N ASN A 270 21.65 -14.14 -4.83
CA ASN A 270 22.40 -12.90 -4.69
C ASN A 270 22.69 -12.57 -3.20
N TYR A 271 22.72 -13.58 -2.33
CA TYR A 271 23.00 -13.38 -0.93
C TYR A 271 24.41 -12.85 -0.70
N ASN A 272 24.49 -11.65 -0.11
CA ASN A 272 25.74 -11.08 0.39
C ASN A 272 25.66 -10.96 1.92
N PRO A 273 26.51 -11.69 2.68
CA PRO A 273 26.50 -11.64 4.13
C PRO A 273 26.83 -10.25 4.70
N ASP A 274 27.57 -9.42 4.00
CA ASP A 274 27.94 -8.07 4.45
C ASP A 274 26.72 -7.14 4.54
N THR A 275 25.66 -7.42 3.78
CA THR A 275 24.40 -6.69 3.86
C THR A 275 23.78 -6.73 5.26
N TYR A 276 24.10 -7.75 6.04
CA TYR A 276 23.56 -7.98 7.40
C TYR A 276 24.57 -7.63 8.50
N GLU A 277 25.64 -6.90 8.18
CA GLU A 277 26.66 -6.52 9.14
C GLU A 277 26.10 -5.71 10.33
N ILE A 278 25.11 -4.85 10.07
CA ILE A 278 24.45 -4.10 11.12
C ILE A 278 23.73 -5.01 12.13
N TYR A 279 23.15 -6.13 11.67
CA TYR A 279 22.50 -7.11 12.55
C TYR A 279 23.52 -7.86 13.41
N ARG A 280 24.69 -8.21 12.86
CA ARG A 280 25.79 -8.82 13.63
C ARG A 280 26.22 -7.91 14.75
N ARG A 281 26.55 -6.64 14.41
CA ARG A 281 27.00 -5.65 15.39
C ARG A 281 25.95 -5.36 16.46
N TYR A 282 24.68 -5.36 16.09
CA TYR A 282 23.59 -5.16 17.02
C TYR A 282 23.50 -6.33 18.02
N ILE A 283 23.61 -7.57 17.54
CA ILE A 283 23.66 -8.78 18.39
C ILE A 283 24.89 -8.76 19.29
N ASP A 284 26.07 -8.48 18.74
CA ASP A 284 27.34 -8.44 19.48
C ASP A 284 27.32 -7.38 20.60
N ALA A 285 26.62 -6.26 20.37
CA ALA A 285 26.42 -5.23 21.39
C ALA A 285 25.34 -5.58 22.44
N GLY A 286 24.67 -6.73 22.32
CA GLY A 286 23.64 -7.20 23.25
C GLY A 286 22.23 -6.79 22.89
N GLY A 287 22.00 -6.25 21.69
CA GLY A 287 20.67 -5.93 21.17
C GLY A 287 19.85 -7.19 20.89
N GLN A 288 18.52 -7.08 21.05
CA GLN A 288 17.60 -8.17 20.80
C GLN A 288 16.82 -7.92 19.50
N LEU A 289 16.92 -8.87 18.57
CA LEU A 289 16.22 -8.80 17.30
C LEU A 289 14.75 -9.21 17.41
N PHE A 290 13.95 -8.73 16.50
CA PHE A 290 12.57 -9.15 16.29
C PHE A 290 12.47 -10.66 16.01
N LYS A 291 11.30 -11.23 16.25
CA LYS A 291 11.05 -12.65 16.08
C LYS A 291 9.71 -12.93 15.41
N PRO A 292 9.59 -14.03 14.66
CA PRO A 292 8.30 -14.47 14.14
C PRO A 292 7.34 -14.84 15.28
N VAL A 293 6.08 -14.43 15.10
CA VAL A 293 4.98 -14.76 16.02
C VAL A 293 3.81 -15.27 15.17
N ALA A 294 3.26 -16.42 15.54
CA ALA A 294 2.06 -16.96 14.93
C ALA A 294 0.84 -16.10 15.31
N ASN A 295 0.55 -15.09 14.52
CA ASN A 295 -0.51 -14.12 14.75
C ASN A 295 -1.65 -14.19 13.71
N ARG A 296 -1.62 -15.21 12.84
CA ARG A 296 -2.66 -15.59 11.88
C ARG A 296 -3.25 -16.93 12.19
N HIS A 297 -4.39 -17.24 11.56
CA HIS A 297 -4.93 -18.60 11.58
C HIS A 297 -3.90 -19.58 11.01
N ASN A 298 -4.02 -20.84 11.41
CA ASN A 298 -3.12 -21.94 11.00
C ASN A 298 -1.63 -21.68 11.29
N GLY A 299 -1.33 -20.91 12.35
CA GLY A 299 0.04 -20.71 12.81
C GLY A 299 0.93 -19.87 11.89
N LYS A 300 0.34 -19.11 10.98
CA LYS A 300 1.07 -18.21 10.08
C LYS A 300 1.39 -16.87 10.73
N THR A 301 2.35 -16.15 10.16
CA THR A 301 2.75 -14.82 10.63
C THR A 301 2.21 -13.70 9.76
N ASP A 302 2.12 -12.49 10.33
CA ASP A 302 2.23 -11.22 9.66
C ASP A 302 3.44 -10.51 10.28
N LEU A 303 4.56 -10.54 9.59
CA LEU A 303 5.84 -10.06 10.11
C LEU A 303 6.45 -9.02 9.17
N GLY A 304 6.88 -7.90 9.70
CA GLY A 304 7.48 -6.84 8.91
C GLY A 304 8.22 -5.81 9.76
N SER A 305 7.52 -4.86 10.33
CA SER A 305 8.12 -3.67 10.92
C SER A 305 7.68 -3.45 12.36
N TRP A 306 8.39 -4.05 13.31
CA TRP A 306 8.00 -3.93 14.72
C TRP A 306 9.05 -3.33 15.65
N HIS A 307 10.32 -3.29 15.24
CA HIS A 307 11.43 -2.93 16.12
C HIS A 307 12.37 -1.93 15.41
N ASP A 308 13.35 -1.46 16.13
CA ASP A 308 14.49 -0.68 15.67
C ASP A 308 15.18 -1.33 14.44
N LEU A 309 15.53 -2.60 14.56
CA LEU A 309 16.15 -3.37 13.50
C LEU A 309 15.22 -4.50 13.08
N SER A 310 14.49 -4.31 11.99
CA SER A 310 13.48 -5.22 11.46
C SER A 310 13.71 -5.53 9.98
N ALA A 311 12.70 -6.02 9.26
CA ALA A 311 12.77 -6.25 7.81
C ALA A 311 12.57 -4.98 6.96
N ASN A 312 12.43 -3.79 7.56
CA ASN A 312 12.39 -2.54 6.82
C ASN A 312 13.76 -2.22 6.23
N LEU A 313 13.78 -1.79 4.97
CA LEU A 313 14.91 -1.10 4.38
C LEU A 313 14.64 0.40 4.41
N TYR A 314 15.47 1.15 5.13
CA TYR A 314 15.40 2.59 5.23
C TYR A 314 16.33 3.24 4.21
N GLY A 315 15.89 4.33 3.58
CA GLY A 315 16.67 5.09 2.62
C GLY A 315 16.84 4.50 1.23
N GLU A 316 16.32 3.28 0.97
CA GLU A 316 16.54 2.55 -0.29
C GLU A 316 15.34 2.66 -1.26
N ASN A 317 14.29 3.40 -0.88
CA ASN A 317 13.03 3.48 -1.62
C ASN A 317 12.65 4.90 -2.09
N TRP A 318 13.49 5.91 -1.85
CA TRP A 318 13.17 7.29 -2.17
C TRP A 318 12.94 7.56 -3.66
N MET A 319 13.53 6.74 -4.54
CA MET A 319 13.35 6.85 -5.99
C MET A 319 12.05 6.19 -6.50
N TYR A 320 11.39 5.36 -5.71
CA TYR A 320 10.22 4.58 -6.11
C TYR A 320 9.05 5.46 -6.58
N PRO A 321 8.65 6.54 -5.89
CA PRO A 321 7.47 7.33 -6.27
C PRO A 321 7.59 7.97 -7.65
N THR A 322 8.79 8.34 -8.07
CA THR A 322 9.04 9.03 -9.36
C THR A 322 9.68 8.12 -10.41
N GLY A 323 10.01 6.89 -10.03
CA GLY A 323 10.67 5.92 -10.89
C GLY A 323 9.78 5.38 -12.00
N THR A 324 10.40 4.96 -13.10
CA THR A 324 9.77 4.12 -14.12
C THR A 324 9.41 2.75 -13.54
N TYR A 325 8.60 1.98 -14.24
CA TYR A 325 8.30 0.59 -13.83
C TYR A 325 9.57 -0.25 -13.65
N GLU A 326 10.60 -0.04 -14.48
CA GLU A 326 11.88 -0.72 -14.30
C GLU A 326 12.56 -0.36 -12.97
N VAL A 327 12.55 0.92 -12.59
CA VAL A 327 13.06 1.38 -11.28
C VAL A 327 12.22 0.81 -10.14
N GLN A 328 10.90 0.85 -10.27
CA GLN A 328 9.99 0.31 -9.26
C GLN A 328 10.19 -1.20 -9.08
N ASP A 329 10.25 -1.96 -10.17
CA ASP A 329 10.46 -3.41 -10.16
C ASP A 329 11.85 -3.75 -9.56
N SER A 330 12.90 -2.94 -9.82
CA SER A 330 14.22 -3.12 -9.22
C SER A 330 14.23 -2.90 -7.70
N VAL A 331 13.48 -1.90 -7.21
CA VAL A 331 13.30 -1.67 -5.77
C VAL A 331 12.57 -2.84 -5.12
N VAL A 332 11.52 -3.36 -5.76
CA VAL A 332 10.78 -4.54 -5.27
C VAL A 332 11.69 -5.76 -5.16
N GLU A 333 12.46 -6.05 -6.21
CA GLU A 333 13.38 -7.20 -6.22
C GLU A 333 14.51 -7.06 -5.19
N TYR A 334 15.04 -5.85 -5.00
CA TYR A 334 16.04 -5.58 -3.96
C TYR A 334 15.49 -5.88 -2.55
N HIS A 335 14.28 -5.41 -2.24
CA HIS A 335 13.62 -5.69 -0.96
C HIS A 335 13.30 -7.18 -0.78
N ARG A 336 12.92 -7.88 -1.87
CA ARG A 336 12.71 -9.34 -1.84
C ARG A 336 13.98 -10.09 -1.48
N ASN A 337 15.07 -9.81 -2.18
CA ASN A 337 16.36 -10.43 -1.94
C ASN A 337 16.88 -10.14 -0.52
N PHE A 338 16.72 -8.90 -0.06
CA PHE A 338 17.06 -8.52 1.31
C PHE A 338 16.24 -9.30 2.33
N SER A 339 14.92 -9.38 2.18
CA SER A 339 14.06 -10.05 3.17
C SER A 339 14.30 -11.56 3.24
N LEU A 340 14.42 -12.22 2.10
CA LEU A 340 14.77 -13.66 2.04
C LEU A 340 16.16 -13.92 2.62
N GLY A 341 17.13 -13.07 2.28
CA GLY A 341 18.48 -13.17 2.81
C GLY A 341 18.56 -12.89 4.30
N LEU A 342 17.71 -12.00 4.85
CA LEU A 342 17.61 -11.76 6.27
C LEU A 342 17.12 -13.01 7.04
N ILE A 343 16.09 -13.67 6.52
CA ILE A 343 15.62 -14.94 7.11
C ILE A 343 16.74 -15.98 7.09
N TYR A 344 17.42 -16.11 5.93
CA TYR A 344 18.54 -17.04 5.80
C TYR A 344 19.68 -16.69 6.78
N PHE A 345 20.05 -15.42 6.90
CA PHE A 345 21.05 -14.91 7.85
C PHE A 345 20.69 -15.32 9.29
N LEU A 346 19.46 -15.01 9.74
CA LEU A 346 19.00 -15.26 11.11
C LEU A 346 18.93 -16.77 11.46
N GLN A 347 18.92 -17.63 10.46
CA GLN A 347 18.88 -19.09 10.64
C GLN A 347 20.25 -19.77 10.46
N ASN A 348 21.25 -19.11 9.87
CA ASN A 348 22.47 -19.80 9.45
C ASN A 348 23.78 -19.07 9.78
N ASP A 349 23.75 -17.75 10.09
CA ASP A 349 25.00 -17.01 10.33
C ASP A 349 25.59 -17.34 11.70
N PRO A 350 26.91 -17.62 11.79
CA PRO A 350 27.57 -17.98 13.07
C PRO A 350 27.53 -16.87 14.13
N ALA A 351 27.36 -15.61 13.74
CA ALA A 351 27.25 -14.48 14.67
C ALA A 351 25.86 -14.38 15.33
N VAL A 352 24.87 -15.12 14.84
CA VAL A 352 23.54 -15.12 15.43
C VAL A 352 23.57 -15.88 16.76
N ASP A 353 23.21 -15.19 17.84
CA ASP A 353 23.17 -15.78 19.16
C ASP A 353 22.14 -16.92 19.28
N SER A 354 22.32 -17.80 20.28
CA SER A 354 21.48 -18.98 20.44
C SER A 354 20.00 -18.69 20.69
N LEU A 355 19.67 -17.55 21.31
CA LEU A 355 18.29 -17.12 21.56
C LEU A 355 17.63 -16.69 20.26
N THR A 356 18.27 -15.84 19.51
CA THR A 356 17.80 -15.38 18.18
C THR A 356 17.65 -16.57 17.24
N LEU A 357 18.65 -17.45 17.15
CA LEU A 357 18.58 -18.66 16.35
C LEU A 357 17.39 -19.53 16.74
N SER A 358 17.16 -19.77 18.04
CA SER A 358 16.05 -20.61 18.53
C SER A 358 14.68 -20.01 18.18
N ASN A 359 14.56 -18.67 18.14
CA ASN A 359 13.35 -17.98 17.74
C ASN A 359 13.04 -18.18 16.24
N TRP A 360 14.07 -18.18 15.40
CA TRP A 360 13.92 -18.22 13.94
C TRP A 360 13.97 -19.63 13.35
N LEU A 361 14.59 -20.57 14.03
CA LEU A 361 14.76 -21.94 13.53
C LEU A 361 13.41 -22.61 13.27
N GLY A 362 13.28 -23.21 12.10
CA GLY A 362 12.09 -23.95 11.66
C GLY A 362 10.98 -23.08 11.04
N TRP A 363 11.10 -21.76 11.05
CA TRP A 363 10.21 -20.90 10.26
C TRP A 363 10.60 -20.93 8.79
N GLY A 364 9.61 -21.02 7.90
CA GLY A 364 9.80 -21.01 6.46
C GLY A 364 8.57 -20.52 5.72
N LEU A 365 8.60 -20.61 4.41
CA LEU A 365 7.51 -20.19 3.54
C LEU A 365 6.35 -21.18 3.59
N PRO A 366 5.08 -20.75 3.61
CA PRO A 366 3.95 -21.67 3.60
C PRO A 366 3.68 -22.19 2.19
N LYS A 367 3.52 -23.52 2.02
CA LYS A 367 3.21 -24.16 0.74
C LYS A 367 1.89 -23.71 0.13
N ASP A 368 0.94 -23.30 0.97
CA ASP A 368 -0.44 -22.96 0.60
C ASP A 368 -0.68 -21.46 0.34
N GLU A 369 0.37 -20.64 0.48
CA GLU A 369 0.28 -19.21 0.15
C GLU A 369 1.17 -18.86 -1.06
N PHE A 370 0.73 -17.90 -1.89
CA PHE A 370 1.51 -17.30 -2.99
C PHE A 370 2.18 -18.34 -3.91
N GLN A 371 1.49 -19.44 -4.22
CA GLN A 371 2.04 -20.58 -4.97
C GLN A 371 2.56 -20.21 -6.36
N ASP A 372 1.99 -19.18 -6.96
CA ASP A 372 2.37 -18.64 -8.27
C ASP A 372 3.61 -17.73 -8.22
N ASN A 373 4.06 -17.33 -7.01
CA ASN A 373 5.20 -16.42 -6.79
C ASN A 373 6.31 -17.04 -5.92
N GLY A 374 6.46 -18.35 -5.94
CA GLY A 374 7.46 -19.04 -5.12
C GLY A 374 7.18 -18.95 -3.62
N ASN A 375 5.92 -18.96 -3.25
CA ASN A 375 5.43 -18.90 -1.86
C ASN A 375 5.85 -17.62 -1.11
N TRP A 376 6.14 -16.55 -1.85
CA TRP A 376 6.51 -15.23 -1.34
C TRP A 376 5.44 -14.19 -1.73
N PRO A 377 5.10 -13.18 -0.87
CA PRO A 377 4.16 -12.14 -1.23
C PRO A 377 4.54 -11.46 -2.55
N ARG A 378 3.54 -11.17 -3.39
CA ARG A 378 3.75 -10.62 -4.74
C ARG A 378 4.03 -9.12 -4.69
N ARG A 379 3.52 -8.43 -3.64
CA ARG A 379 3.62 -6.98 -3.49
C ARG A 379 4.49 -6.58 -2.31
N LEU A 380 5.34 -5.61 -2.56
CA LEU A 380 6.02 -4.86 -1.52
C LEU A 380 5.01 -3.92 -0.82
N TYR A 381 5.09 -3.78 0.49
CA TYR A 381 4.28 -2.82 1.23
C TYR A 381 4.80 -1.40 1.01
N ILE A 382 4.17 -0.72 0.06
CA ILE A 382 4.43 0.68 -0.28
C ILE A 382 3.63 1.54 0.70
N ARG A 383 4.31 2.13 1.69
CA ARG A 383 3.65 2.94 2.73
C ARG A 383 3.28 4.33 2.26
N SER A 384 4.01 4.86 1.30
CA SER A 384 3.77 6.18 0.72
C SER A 384 4.44 6.24 -0.65
N ALA A 385 3.73 6.76 -1.64
CA ALA A 385 4.29 7.08 -2.94
C ALA A 385 3.87 8.51 -3.32
N ARG A 386 3.02 8.70 -4.35
CA ARG A 386 2.47 10.02 -4.66
C ARG A 386 1.30 10.32 -3.73
N ARG A 387 1.19 11.56 -3.31
CA ARG A 387 0.01 12.13 -2.66
C ARG A 387 -0.47 13.30 -3.52
N MET A 388 -1.76 13.34 -3.81
CA MET A 388 -2.35 14.46 -4.56
C MET A 388 -2.23 15.77 -3.76
N VAL A 389 -2.17 16.91 -4.45
CA VAL A 389 -2.24 18.24 -3.86
C VAL A 389 -3.40 18.98 -4.50
N SER A 390 -4.57 18.92 -3.86
CA SER A 390 -5.81 19.53 -4.30
C SER A 390 -6.09 20.86 -3.56
N ASP A 391 -7.32 21.37 -3.68
CA ASP A 391 -7.75 22.58 -2.98
C ASP A 391 -7.96 22.33 -1.46
N TYR A 392 -8.29 21.11 -1.08
CA TYR A 392 -8.31 20.64 0.31
C TYR A 392 -7.16 19.64 0.53
N VAL A 393 -6.42 19.79 1.63
CA VAL A 393 -5.28 18.92 1.99
C VAL A 393 -5.47 18.42 3.42
N ILE A 394 -5.48 17.11 3.61
CA ILE A 394 -5.44 16.48 4.94
C ILE A 394 -4.05 16.70 5.53
N THR A 395 -3.97 17.19 6.76
CA THR A 395 -2.71 17.48 7.48
C THR A 395 -2.73 16.87 8.88
N GLU A 396 -1.65 17.01 9.65
CA GLU A 396 -1.64 16.60 11.06
C GLU A 396 -2.73 17.28 11.88
N HIS A 397 -3.15 18.51 11.50
CA HIS A 397 -4.17 19.28 12.20
C HIS A 397 -5.53 18.56 12.24
N ASN A 398 -5.86 17.75 11.23
CA ASN A 398 -7.09 16.96 11.24
C ASN A 398 -7.10 15.92 12.37
N ALA A 399 -5.93 15.37 12.70
CA ALA A 399 -5.80 14.36 13.75
C ALA A 399 -5.58 14.95 15.17
N ARG A 400 -5.37 16.26 15.33
CA ARG A 400 -5.06 16.89 16.62
C ARG A 400 -6.32 17.12 17.46
N PHE A 401 -6.28 16.77 18.74
CA PHE A 401 -7.38 16.99 19.68
C PHE A 401 -7.76 18.46 19.86
N ASP A 402 -6.78 19.36 19.84
CA ASP A 402 -6.96 20.79 20.05
C ASP A 402 -7.49 21.54 18.81
N VAL A 403 -7.63 20.85 17.67
CA VAL A 403 -8.16 21.42 16.42
C VAL A 403 -9.58 20.89 16.19
N PRO A 404 -10.60 21.77 16.05
CA PRO A 404 -11.96 21.33 15.73
C PRO A 404 -12.05 20.63 14.37
N ASP A 405 -12.86 19.57 14.28
CA ASP A 405 -13.21 18.98 13.00
C ASP A 405 -14.29 19.83 12.32
N THR A 406 -13.95 20.40 11.17
CA THR A 406 -14.83 21.29 10.38
C THR A 406 -15.30 20.68 9.08
N VAL A 407 -14.98 19.39 8.82
CA VAL A 407 -15.38 18.70 7.59
C VAL A 407 -16.90 18.50 7.57
N ALA A 408 -17.53 18.99 6.48
CA ALA A 408 -18.98 18.93 6.26
C ALA A 408 -19.40 18.03 5.08
N ASP A 409 -18.42 17.56 4.32
CA ASP A 409 -18.58 16.69 3.13
C ASP A 409 -17.87 15.35 3.30
N GLN A 410 -18.00 14.78 4.50
CA GLN A 410 -17.29 13.56 4.89
C GLN A 410 -17.73 12.34 4.09
N VAL A 411 -16.73 11.56 3.65
CA VAL A 411 -16.94 10.31 2.90
C VAL A 411 -16.32 9.09 3.58
N ALA A 412 -15.56 9.29 4.64
CA ALA A 412 -14.97 8.26 5.48
C ALA A 412 -14.52 8.87 6.81
N ILE A 413 -14.09 8.01 7.73
CA ILE A 413 -13.45 8.37 8.99
C ILE A 413 -12.06 7.75 9.01
N ALA A 414 -11.02 8.58 9.19
CA ALA A 414 -9.70 8.12 9.54
C ALA A 414 -9.66 7.87 11.07
N TRP A 415 -9.48 6.61 11.43
CA TRP A 415 -9.37 6.21 12.85
C TRP A 415 -8.03 5.52 13.09
N TRP A 416 -6.99 6.28 12.96
CA TRP A 416 -5.61 5.85 13.18
C TRP A 416 -4.75 7.06 13.53
N PRO A 417 -3.81 6.95 14.51
CA PRO A 417 -2.88 8.03 14.76
C PRO A 417 -2.01 8.31 13.53
N PRO A 418 -1.42 9.51 13.41
CA PRO A 418 -0.36 9.73 12.43
C PRO A 418 0.76 8.69 12.60
N ASP A 419 0.81 7.72 11.69
CA ASP A 419 1.73 6.59 11.73
C ASP A 419 2.83 6.77 10.69
N MET A 420 3.96 7.31 11.16
CA MET A 420 5.15 7.57 10.36
C MET A 420 6.23 6.57 10.73
N HIS A 421 6.81 5.92 9.73
CA HIS A 421 7.93 5.01 9.91
C HIS A 421 9.26 5.70 9.61
N HIS A 422 10.37 5.16 10.14
CA HIS A 422 11.71 5.62 9.80
C HIS A 422 11.91 5.68 8.29
N ALA A 423 12.61 6.72 7.85
CA ALA A 423 12.81 7.02 6.44
C ALA A 423 14.23 6.73 5.97
N ARG A 424 15.22 6.89 6.85
CA ARG A 424 16.62 6.58 6.57
C ARG A 424 17.37 6.18 7.84
N ARG A 425 18.51 5.55 7.66
CA ARG A 425 19.47 5.22 8.70
C ARG A 425 20.77 5.99 8.43
N ILE A 426 21.25 6.71 9.40
CA ILE A 426 22.41 7.61 9.28
C ILE A 426 23.37 7.42 10.44
N VAL A 427 24.47 8.18 10.42
CA VAL A 427 25.35 8.31 11.58
C VAL A 427 24.93 9.52 12.40
N LYS A 428 24.71 9.32 13.70
CA LYS A 428 24.47 10.38 14.68
C LYS A 428 25.33 10.09 15.91
N ASP A 429 26.08 11.10 16.37
CA ASP A 429 26.96 10.98 17.54
C ASP A 429 27.96 9.79 17.48
N GLY A 430 28.33 9.38 16.26
CA GLY A 430 29.28 8.28 16.00
C GLY A 430 28.63 6.89 15.90
N TYR A 431 27.30 6.76 16.04
CA TYR A 431 26.56 5.52 16.02
C TYR A 431 25.46 5.50 14.94
N ALA A 432 24.99 4.30 14.59
CA ALA A 432 23.84 4.14 13.70
C ALA A 432 22.57 4.67 14.36
N TYR A 433 21.79 5.44 13.60
CA TYR A 433 20.57 6.10 14.07
C TYR A 433 19.49 6.07 12.99
N ASP A 434 18.26 5.68 13.37
CA ASP A 434 17.11 5.65 12.49
C ASP A 434 16.31 6.98 12.58
N GLU A 435 16.18 7.70 11.45
CA GLU A 435 15.54 9.00 11.35
C GLU A 435 14.17 8.90 10.68
N GLY A 436 13.20 9.70 11.11
CA GLY A 436 11.93 9.93 10.44
C GLY A 436 10.71 9.30 11.09
N PHE A 437 10.86 8.56 12.18
CA PHE A 437 9.72 8.02 12.93
C PHE A 437 9.05 9.11 13.79
N THR A 438 7.72 9.10 13.81
CA THR A 438 6.92 9.98 14.67
C THR A 438 6.01 9.11 15.54
N HIS A 439 6.12 9.28 16.86
CA HIS A 439 5.36 8.51 17.83
C HIS A 439 4.32 9.39 18.52
N VAL A 440 3.07 9.17 18.17
CA VAL A 440 1.90 9.83 18.77
C VAL A 440 0.83 8.83 19.22
N GLU A 441 1.12 7.53 19.13
CA GLU A 441 0.11 6.48 19.38
C GLU A 441 -0.48 6.53 20.79
N ASN A 442 0.34 6.83 21.79
CA ASN A 442 -0.03 6.72 23.21
C ASN A 442 0.12 8.03 23.99
N ASP A 443 0.30 9.16 23.31
CA ASP A 443 0.51 10.46 23.96
C ASP A 443 -0.81 11.23 24.24
N GLY A 444 -1.94 10.68 23.75
CA GLY A 444 -3.26 11.30 23.89
C GLY A 444 -3.46 12.56 23.04
N SER A 445 -2.54 12.86 22.13
CA SER A 445 -2.61 14.07 21.30
C SER A 445 -3.45 13.93 20.05
N TRP A 446 -3.73 12.70 19.61
CA TRP A 446 -4.46 12.43 18.37
C TRP A 446 -5.94 12.06 18.61
N LYS A 447 -6.76 12.30 17.58
CA LYS A 447 -8.15 11.89 17.50
C LYS A 447 -8.50 11.33 16.12
N PRO A 448 -9.56 10.49 15.97
CA PRO A 448 -10.14 10.21 14.67
C PRO A 448 -10.75 11.48 14.07
N PHE A 449 -10.80 11.54 12.74
CA PHE A 449 -11.33 12.68 12.02
C PHE A 449 -12.07 12.27 10.76
N LYS A 450 -12.94 13.15 10.27
CA LYS A 450 -13.71 12.98 9.05
C LYS A 450 -12.83 13.27 7.82
N ILE A 451 -12.91 12.42 6.80
CA ILE A 451 -12.22 12.64 5.52
C ILE A 451 -13.19 13.31 4.56
N SER A 452 -12.83 14.51 4.09
CA SER A 452 -13.59 15.28 3.10
C SER A 452 -13.56 14.61 1.73
N TYR A 453 -14.66 14.67 0.99
CA TYR A 453 -14.73 14.28 -0.43
C TYR A 453 -13.69 15.03 -1.28
N GLN A 454 -13.43 16.29 -0.97
CA GLN A 454 -12.45 17.11 -1.69
C GLN A 454 -11.03 16.58 -1.62
N ALA A 455 -10.70 15.73 -0.62
CA ALA A 455 -9.41 15.07 -0.56
C ALA A 455 -9.23 13.97 -1.62
N LEU A 456 -10.33 13.51 -2.26
CA LEU A 456 -10.31 12.42 -3.23
C LEU A 456 -10.27 12.92 -4.68
N ILE A 457 -10.45 14.20 -4.92
CA ILE A 457 -10.60 14.78 -6.27
C ILE A 457 -9.53 15.82 -6.57
N PRO A 458 -8.99 15.85 -7.81
CA PRO A 458 -8.02 16.86 -8.20
C PRO A 458 -8.69 18.24 -8.37
N LYS A 459 -7.86 19.28 -8.49
CA LYS A 459 -8.35 20.61 -8.89
C LYS A 459 -9.05 20.54 -10.23
N ALA A 460 -10.20 21.20 -10.36
CA ALA A 460 -10.99 21.20 -11.60
C ALA A 460 -10.20 21.64 -12.85
N LYS A 461 -9.24 22.55 -12.68
CA LYS A 461 -8.36 23.00 -13.76
C LYS A 461 -7.37 21.91 -14.24
N GLU A 462 -7.11 20.88 -13.43
CA GLU A 462 -6.17 19.81 -13.73
C GLU A 462 -6.89 18.59 -14.32
N CYS A 463 -7.92 18.06 -13.63
CA CYS A 463 -8.70 16.95 -14.17
C CYS A 463 -10.13 16.93 -13.60
N THR A 464 -11.13 16.74 -14.47
CA THR A 464 -12.55 16.83 -14.11
C THR A 464 -13.26 15.49 -14.01
N ASN A 465 -12.60 14.38 -14.32
CA ASN A 465 -13.20 13.04 -14.31
C ASN A 465 -12.29 11.97 -13.69
N LEU A 466 -11.45 12.37 -12.72
CA LEU A 466 -10.56 11.47 -11.99
C LEU A 466 -10.82 11.57 -10.48
N ILE A 467 -10.86 10.42 -9.81
CA ILE A 467 -10.97 10.29 -8.35
C ILE A 467 -9.82 9.39 -7.87
N THR A 468 -9.26 9.65 -6.68
CA THR A 468 -8.24 8.80 -6.08
C THR A 468 -8.52 8.49 -4.61
N PRO A 469 -8.86 7.25 -4.24
CA PRO A 469 -9.03 6.84 -2.85
C PRO A 469 -7.73 6.52 -2.12
N THR A 470 -6.65 6.24 -2.84
CA THR A 470 -5.37 5.76 -2.28
C THR A 470 -4.31 6.84 -2.21
N CYS A 471 -4.27 7.74 -3.19
CA CYS A 471 -3.33 8.85 -3.27
C CYS A 471 -4.01 10.18 -2.91
N VAL A 472 -4.78 10.18 -1.83
CA VAL A 472 -5.59 11.33 -1.40
C VAL A 472 -4.76 12.60 -1.25
N SER A 473 -5.42 13.76 -1.39
CA SER A 473 -4.79 15.05 -1.13
C SER A 473 -4.45 15.19 0.34
N SER A 474 -3.18 15.05 0.66
CA SER A 474 -2.68 15.06 2.04
C SER A 474 -1.22 15.49 2.13
N SER A 475 -0.84 16.03 3.29
CA SER A 475 0.54 16.10 3.70
C SER A 475 1.10 14.70 3.96
N TYR A 476 2.42 14.58 4.10
CA TYR A 476 3.05 13.32 4.45
C TYR A 476 2.54 12.77 5.79
N VAL A 477 2.39 13.63 6.80
CA VAL A 477 1.88 13.25 8.13
C VAL A 477 0.39 12.94 8.09
N GLY A 478 -0.42 13.78 7.43
CA GLY A 478 -1.85 13.54 7.28
C GLY A 478 -2.14 12.21 6.58
N TYR A 479 -1.32 11.82 5.61
CA TYR A 479 -1.40 10.52 4.94
C TYR A 479 -1.18 9.34 5.90
N GLY A 480 -0.35 9.51 6.93
CA GLY A 480 -0.08 8.50 7.95
C GLY A 480 -1.33 7.96 8.66
N SER A 481 -2.36 8.80 8.83
CA SER A 481 -3.64 8.40 9.43
C SER A 481 -4.62 7.77 8.44
N VAL A 482 -4.43 7.99 7.13
CA VAL A 482 -5.40 7.58 6.09
C VAL A 482 -5.01 6.26 5.41
N ARG A 483 -3.72 5.97 5.28
CA ARG A 483 -3.15 4.85 4.50
C ARG A 483 -3.42 3.44 5.05
N ILE A 484 -4.43 3.28 5.88
CA ILE A 484 -4.78 2.02 6.54
C ILE A 484 -5.80 1.26 5.69
N LEU A 485 -5.64 -0.07 5.58
CA LEU A 485 -6.43 -0.91 4.66
C LEU A 485 -7.94 -0.72 4.80
N PRO A 486 -8.55 -0.78 6.02
CA PRO A 486 -10.00 -0.56 6.15
C PRO A 486 -10.43 0.84 5.69
N THR A 487 -9.60 1.85 5.95
CA THR A 487 -9.86 3.22 5.47
C THR A 487 -9.85 3.27 3.95
N PHE A 488 -8.90 2.62 3.29
CA PHE A 488 -8.87 2.51 1.83
C PHE A 488 -10.10 1.78 1.27
N MET A 489 -10.57 0.70 1.92
CA MET A 489 -11.81 0.02 1.52
C MET A 489 -13.00 0.97 1.57
N VAL A 490 -13.13 1.76 2.64
CA VAL A 490 -14.22 2.73 2.81
C VAL A 490 -14.10 3.86 1.77
N LEU A 491 -12.91 4.41 1.55
CA LEU A 491 -12.65 5.43 0.53
C LEU A 491 -12.90 4.92 -0.89
N GLY A 492 -12.60 3.65 -1.15
CA GLY A 492 -12.91 3.00 -2.41
C GLY A 492 -14.41 2.95 -2.66
N GLN A 493 -15.20 2.51 -1.68
CA GLN A 493 -16.67 2.52 -1.77
C GLN A 493 -17.20 3.92 -2.06
N SER A 494 -16.70 4.94 -1.37
CA SER A 494 -17.07 6.35 -1.60
C SER A 494 -16.72 6.81 -3.01
N SER A 495 -15.53 6.44 -3.49
CA SER A 495 -15.08 6.77 -4.85
C SER A 495 -15.94 6.11 -5.92
N GLY A 496 -16.35 4.86 -5.71
CA GLY A 496 -17.26 4.15 -6.60
C GLY A 496 -18.64 4.80 -6.67
N ALA A 497 -19.19 5.22 -5.52
CA ALA A 497 -20.46 5.94 -5.44
C ALA A 497 -20.38 7.31 -6.14
N ALA A 498 -19.34 8.08 -5.87
CA ALA A 498 -19.11 9.38 -6.50
C ALA A 498 -18.94 9.26 -8.02
N ALA A 499 -18.16 8.27 -8.48
CA ALA A 499 -17.96 8.02 -9.91
C ALA A 499 -19.27 7.62 -10.62
N ALA A 500 -20.10 6.80 -9.98
CA ALA A 500 -21.41 6.45 -10.52
C ALA A 500 -22.33 7.67 -10.65
N LEU A 501 -22.37 8.50 -9.62
CA LEU A 501 -23.17 9.73 -9.61
C LEU A 501 -22.70 10.72 -10.67
N ALA A 502 -21.37 10.93 -10.81
CA ALA A 502 -20.79 11.78 -11.85
C ALA A 502 -21.11 11.28 -13.27
N ALA A 503 -21.02 9.97 -13.49
CA ALA A 503 -21.32 9.35 -14.77
C ALA A 503 -22.80 9.50 -15.15
N ASP A 504 -23.73 9.28 -14.19
CA ASP A 504 -25.18 9.42 -14.43
C ASP A 504 -25.59 10.85 -14.74
N LYS A 505 -25.11 11.79 -13.95
CA LYS A 505 -25.44 13.21 -14.11
C LYS A 505 -24.61 13.89 -15.18
N LYS A 506 -23.58 13.22 -15.72
CA LYS A 506 -22.60 13.76 -16.70
C LYS A 506 -21.92 15.04 -16.19
N LEU A 507 -21.60 15.06 -14.91
CA LEU A 507 -20.96 16.19 -14.23
C LEU A 507 -19.45 15.95 -14.05
N PRO A 508 -18.65 17.01 -13.95
CA PRO A 508 -17.34 16.94 -13.32
C PRO A 508 -17.43 16.34 -11.92
N VAL A 509 -16.42 15.60 -11.50
CA VAL A 509 -16.39 15.01 -10.14
C VAL A 509 -16.40 16.08 -9.05
N GLN A 510 -15.99 17.32 -9.37
CA GLN A 510 -16.03 18.46 -8.46
C GLN A 510 -17.44 19.04 -8.26
N ASP A 511 -18.36 18.78 -9.19
CA ASP A 511 -19.71 19.37 -9.19
C ASP A 511 -20.78 18.41 -8.64
N ILE A 512 -20.35 17.30 -8.00
CA ILE A 512 -21.25 16.36 -7.33
C ILE A 512 -21.88 17.03 -6.11
N ASP A 513 -23.21 16.95 -6.00
CA ASP A 513 -23.90 17.35 -4.79
C ASP A 513 -23.59 16.36 -3.66
N TYR A 514 -23.07 16.87 -2.55
CA TYR A 514 -22.70 16.04 -1.42
C TYR A 514 -23.92 15.36 -0.77
N ALA A 515 -25.09 16.00 -0.74
CA ALA A 515 -26.28 15.39 -0.14
C ALA A 515 -26.69 14.12 -0.91
N ASP A 516 -26.59 14.13 -2.23
CA ASP A 516 -26.84 12.95 -3.07
C ASP A 516 -25.80 11.85 -2.78
N LEU A 517 -24.52 12.23 -2.70
CA LEU A 517 -23.45 11.27 -2.40
C LEU A 517 -23.63 10.65 -0.99
N ALA A 518 -23.87 11.48 0.02
CA ALA A 518 -24.09 11.03 1.39
C ALA A 518 -25.34 10.13 1.50
N GLY A 519 -26.39 10.44 0.74
CA GLY A 519 -27.57 9.58 0.61
C GLY A 519 -27.21 8.18 0.14
N ILE A 520 -26.47 8.07 -0.96
CA ILE A 520 -26.00 6.79 -1.52
C ILE A 520 -25.13 6.04 -0.50
N LEU A 521 -24.19 6.72 0.16
CA LEU A 521 -23.29 6.08 1.12
C LEU A 521 -24.05 5.54 2.33
N ASN A 522 -25.00 6.30 2.88
CA ASN A 522 -25.86 5.86 3.99
C ASN A 522 -26.74 4.66 3.60
N GLU A 523 -27.37 4.68 2.42
CA GLU A 523 -28.18 3.57 1.89
C GLU A 523 -27.34 2.29 1.72
N ASN A 524 -26.03 2.42 1.50
CA ASN A 524 -25.08 1.31 1.38
C ASN A 524 -24.31 1.04 2.69
N ASN A 525 -24.88 1.45 3.83
CA ASN A 525 -24.39 1.16 5.18
C ASN A 525 -22.97 1.65 5.48
N GLN A 526 -22.50 2.69 4.82
CA GLN A 526 -21.21 3.30 5.15
C GLN A 526 -21.33 4.19 6.39
N ILE A 527 -20.34 4.16 7.27
CA ILE A 527 -20.34 4.95 8.50
C ILE A 527 -19.64 6.29 8.20
N LEU A 528 -20.41 7.39 8.32
CA LEU A 528 -19.93 8.75 8.03
C LEU A 528 -19.75 9.62 9.29
N GLU A 529 -20.24 9.16 10.43
CA GLU A 529 -20.20 9.90 11.70
C GLU A 529 -19.41 9.14 12.76
N LEU A 530 -18.67 9.89 13.56
CA LEU A 530 -17.96 9.32 14.71
C LEU A 530 -18.95 8.75 15.73
N PRO A 531 -18.68 7.60 16.35
CA PRO A 531 -19.43 7.13 17.51
C PRO A 531 -19.51 8.20 18.59
N LYS A 532 -20.66 8.32 19.29
CA LYS A 532 -20.84 9.35 20.32
C LYS A 532 -19.84 9.25 21.47
N ASP A 533 -19.34 8.05 21.74
CA ASP A 533 -18.41 7.71 22.80
C ASP A 533 -16.97 7.52 22.28
N TRP A 534 -16.64 8.05 21.10
CA TRP A 534 -15.34 7.87 20.45
C TRP A 534 -14.15 8.25 21.36
N VAL A 535 -14.30 9.28 22.21
CA VAL A 535 -13.24 9.68 23.16
C VAL A 535 -12.96 8.54 24.14
N LYS A 536 -14.01 7.92 24.69
CA LYS A 536 -13.89 6.78 25.59
C LYS A 536 -13.22 5.60 24.89
N ILE A 537 -13.64 5.30 23.65
CA ILE A 537 -13.08 4.19 22.86
C ILE A 537 -11.57 4.37 22.68
N ILE A 538 -11.10 5.57 22.36
CA ILE A 538 -9.65 5.82 22.21
C ILE A 538 -8.92 5.71 23.57
N THR A 539 -9.43 6.34 24.61
CA THR A 539 -8.75 6.39 25.92
C THR A 539 -8.67 5.05 26.63
N GLU A 540 -9.60 4.12 26.36
CA GLU A 540 -9.59 2.77 26.93
C GLU A 540 -8.74 1.77 26.12
N ASN A 541 -8.29 2.12 24.92
CA ASN A 541 -7.56 1.22 24.00
C ASN A 541 -6.14 1.69 23.64
N ASN A 542 -5.68 2.77 24.25
CA ASN A 542 -4.30 3.26 24.17
C ASN A 542 -3.42 2.75 25.29
#